data_b93b4d8f268b4f575e07fdae6a332eef
#
_entry.id   b93b4d8f268b4f575e07fdae6a332eef
#
_cell.length_a   1.000
_cell.length_b   1.000
_cell.length_c   1.000
_cell.angle_alpha   90.00
_cell.angle_beta   90.00
_cell.angle_gamma   90.00
#
_symmetry.space_group_name_H-M   'P 1'
#
loop_
_entity.id
_entity.type
_entity.pdbx_description
1 polymer ?
#
loop_
_entity_poly.entity_id
_entity_poly.type
_entity_poly.pdbx_seq_one_letter_code
_entity_poly.pdbx_strand_id
1 'polypeptide(L)'
;MRLYVHSRIHCSPRTWDATATKIASADIFINTSNDAKLYGIWRSQIGLPRDTITIISLWPSAEAIDETLNQVFRSINSIKNFETNIMVPTVRPESPIPPVTQGNXAFRWFETPKEYFDEFIHLCVEAWPNFEKNYDSEIIGLWXXCXKVNXNIKTLLLTRRPXLAMWERSKIPLTDEEKEVRXXLSKRYDLCSWTNVYTTTLLTANDVSDTIRWS
;
A
#
# COMPACT_ATOMS: atom_id res chain seq x y z
N MET A 1 -7.82 17.23 6.90
CA MET A 1 -7.66 15.87 6.30
C MET A 1 -6.19 15.65 6.03
N ARG A 2 -5.63 14.47 6.44
CA ARG A 2 -4.22 14.17 6.15
C ARG A 2 -4.06 13.60 4.75
N LEU A 3 -2.97 13.99 4.10
CA LEU A 3 -2.56 13.40 2.82
C LEU A 3 -1.68 12.18 3.10
N TYR A 4 -1.78 11.20 2.24
CA TYR A 4 -0.90 10.02 2.23
C TYR A 4 0.05 10.14 1.05
N VAL A 5 1.30 9.76 1.24
CA VAL A 5 2.28 9.76 0.14
C VAL A 5 2.87 8.36 0.03
N HIS A 6 2.62 7.72 -1.09
CA HIS A 6 3.24 6.44 -1.45
C HIS A 6 4.56 6.76 -2.15
N SER A 7 5.66 6.18 -1.66
CA SER A 7 6.97 6.31 -2.30
C SER A 7 7.51 4.91 -2.58
N ARG A 8 7.88 4.66 -3.83
CA ARG A 8 8.59 3.43 -4.23
C ARG A 8 10.06 3.77 -4.42
N ILE A 9 10.93 3.08 -3.71
CA ILE A 9 12.35 3.40 -3.64
C ILE A 9 13.15 2.20 -4.10
N HIS A 10 14.00 2.41 -5.10
CA HIS A 10 14.91 1.39 -5.63
C HIS A 10 16.28 1.58 -5.01
N CYS A 11 16.73 0.59 -4.27
CA CYS A 11 18.00 0.63 -3.54
C CYS A 11 19.12 -0.05 -4.34
N SER A 12 20.34 0.27 -4.00
CA SER A 12 21.51 -0.49 -4.45
C SER A 12 21.40 -1.93 -3.96
N PRO A 13 21.99 -2.90 -4.66
CA PRO A 13 21.86 -4.31 -4.26
C PRO A 13 22.26 -4.55 -2.81
N ARG A 14 21.42 -5.27 -2.09
CA ARG A 14 21.60 -5.70 -0.69
C ARG A 14 21.68 -4.55 0.32
N THR A 15 21.06 -3.40 -0.01
CA THR A 15 21.06 -2.25 0.92
C THR A 15 19.65 -1.88 1.39
N TRP A 16 18.63 -2.65 1.03
CA TRP A 16 17.24 -2.30 1.37
C TRP A 16 17.04 -2.14 2.88
N ASP A 17 17.66 -3.00 3.69
CA ASP A 17 17.50 -2.99 5.15
C ASP A 17 18.11 -1.72 5.77
N ALA A 18 19.36 -1.44 5.42
CA ALA A 18 20.03 -0.23 5.90
C ALA A 18 19.32 1.03 5.41
N THR A 19 18.80 0.99 4.16
CA THR A 19 18.05 2.12 3.59
C THR A 19 16.75 2.34 4.37
N ALA A 20 16.00 1.27 4.65
CA ALA A 20 14.77 1.36 5.43
C ALA A 20 15.02 1.94 6.82
N THR A 21 16.09 1.49 7.48
CA THR A 21 16.50 2.00 8.79
C THR A 21 16.81 3.50 8.75
N LYS A 22 17.55 3.95 7.74
CA LYS A 22 17.87 5.38 7.58
C LYS A 22 16.62 6.22 7.36
N ILE A 23 15.68 5.72 6.58
CA ILE A 23 14.44 6.44 6.33
C ILE A 23 13.60 6.50 7.62
N ALA A 24 13.47 5.37 8.32
CA ALA A 24 12.70 5.32 9.57
C ALA A 24 13.26 6.26 10.63
N SER A 25 14.56 6.52 10.60
CA SER A 25 15.24 7.41 11.56
C SER A 25 15.42 8.84 11.03
N ALA A 26 14.87 9.16 9.85
CA ALA A 26 14.98 10.52 9.31
C ALA A 26 14.25 11.52 10.22
N ASP A 27 14.88 12.67 10.45
CA ASP A 27 14.36 13.70 11.36
C ASP A 27 12.90 14.07 11.07
N ILE A 28 12.53 14.14 9.80
CA ILE A 28 11.16 14.51 9.41
C ILE A 28 10.11 13.55 10.00
N PHE A 29 10.47 12.30 10.25
CA PHE A 29 9.52 11.28 10.75
C PHE A 29 9.65 11.03 12.26
N ILE A 30 10.84 11.25 12.86
CA ILE A 30 11.05 10.95 14.28
C ILE A 30 10.85 12.18 15.19
N ASN A 31 11.03 13.38 14.65
CA ASN A 31 10.89 14.60 15.45
C ASN A 31 9.40 14.90 15.65
N THR A 32 8.96 14.89 16.90
CA THR A 32 7.55 15.08 17.24
C THR A 32 7.03 16.47 16.92
N SER A 33 7.92 17.45 16.71
CA SER A 33 7.51 18.79 16.30
C SER A 33 7.12 18.85 14.82
N ASN A 34 7.51 17.85 14.02
CA ASN A 34 7.10 17.76 12.63
C ASN A 34 5.71 17.12 12.53
N ASP A 35 4.89 17.59 11.62
CA ASP A 35 3.55 17.05 11.39
C ASP A 35 3.54 15.86 10.45
N ALA A 36 4.64 15.62 9.72
CA ALA A 36 4.77 14.44 8.87
C ALA A 36 5.02 13.20 9.74
N LYS A 37 4.41 12.09 9.39
CA LYS A 37 4.54 10.83 10.14
C LYS A 37 4.76 9.66 9.19
N LEU A 38 5.51 8.69 9.62
CA LEU A 38 5.66 7.44 8.89
C LEU A 38 4.41 6.58 9.12
N TYR A 39 3.77 6.12 8.04
CA TYR A 39 2.63 5.20 8.12
C TYR A 39 3.11 3.75 8.03
N GLY A 40 4.16 3.48 7.25
CA GLY A 40 4.77 2.16 7.19
C GLY A 40 5.86 2.09 6.14
N ILE A 41 6.74 1.09 6.32
CA ILE A 41 7.77 0.72 5.35
C ILE A 41 7.61 -0.75 5.03
N TRP A 42 7.60 -1.08 3.75
CA TRP A 42 7.43 -2.44 3.25
C TRP A 42 8.59 -2.82 2.33
N ARG A 43 9.05 -4.06 2.45
CA ARG A 43 10.03 -4.62 1.54
C ARG A 43 9.32 -5.42 0.43
N SER A 44 9.85 -5.35 -0.79
CA SER A 44 9.36 -6.17 -1.90
C SER A 44 9.50 -7.66 -1.59
N GLN A 45 8.45 -8.44 -1.89
CA GLN A 45 8.47 -9.89 -1.77
C GLN A 45 8.34 -10.53 -3.16
N ILE A 46 7.27 -10.24 -3.90
CA ILE A 46 7.03 -10.78 -5.25
C ILE A 46 6.48 -9.65 -6.12
N GLY A 47 7.00 -9.51 -7.34
CA GLY A 47 6.46 -8.61 -8.34
C GLY A 47 7.23 -7.32 -8.55
N LEU A 48 8.21 -7.02 -7.69
CA LEU A 48 9.14 -5.92 -7.84
C LEU A 48 10.56 -6.42 -7.62
N PRO A 49 11.58 -5.70 -8.10
CA PRO A 49 12.96 -6.07 -7.79
C PRO A 49 13.20 -6.19 -6.29
N ARG A 50 14.04 -7.14 -5.89
CA ARG A 50 14.30 -7.48 -4.49
C ARG A 50 14.68 -6.28 -3.64
N ASP A 51 15.50 -5.38 -4.16
CA ASP A 51 16.00 -4.22 -3.44
C ASP A 51 15.08 -3.00 -3.65
N THR A 52 13.78 -3.23 -3.60
CA THR A 52 12.76 -2.17 -3.65
C THR A 52 12.03 -2.12 -2.32
N ILE A 53 11.92 -0.92 -1.74
CA ILE A 53 11.09 -0.69 -0.57
C ILE A 53 9.97 0.30 -0.95
N THR A 54 8.82 0.09 -0.34
CA THR A 54 7.65 0.96 -0.48
C THR A 54 7.40 1.65 0.86
N ILE A 55 7.14 2.95 0.82
CA ILE A 55 6.90 3.74 2.02
C ILE A 55 5.56 4.44 1.85
N ILE A 56 4.77 4.47 2.91
CA ILE A 56 3.64 5.40 2.98
C ILE A 56 3.90 6.33 4.15
N SER A 57 3.76 7.62 3.91
CA SER A 57 3.91 8.66 4.92
C SER A 57 2.67 9.56 4.94
N LEU A 58 2.43 10.22 6.09
CA LEU A 58 1.28 11.08 6.35
C LEU A 58 1.74 12.53 6.42
N TRP A 59 0.96 13.42 5.81
CA TRP A 59 1.32 14.84 5.71
C TRP A 59 0.10 15.72 5.99
N PRO A 60 0.28 16.88 6.64
CA PRO A 60 -0.84 17.79 6.92
C PRO A 60 -1.30 18.55 5.68
N SER A 61 -0.41 18.81 4.72
CA SER A 61 -0.71 19.53 3.48
C SER A 61 0.23 19.09 2.37
N ALA A 62 -0.06 19.51 1.14
CA ALA A 62 0.78 19.18 -0.02
C ALA A 62 2.05 20.02 -0.08
N GLU A 63 2.09 21.15 0.63
CA GLU A 63 3.23 22.04 0.61
C GLU A 63 4.48 21.32 1.12
N ALA A 64 5.57 21.49 0.41
CA ALA A 64 6.88 20.96 0.76
C ALA A 64 7.02 19.43 0.75
N ILE A 65 5.99 18.65 0.39
CA ILE A 65 6.13 17.18 0.31
C ILE A 65 7.28 16.81 -0.61
N ASP A 66 7.22 17.27 -1.87
CA ASP A 66 8.21 16.90 -2.88
C ASP A 66 9.60 17.36 -2.49
N GLU A 67 9.75 18.60 -2.03
CA GLU A 67 11.03 19.14 -1.63
C GLU A 67 11.63 18.35 -0.47
N THR A 68 10.82 18.09 0.57
CA THR A 68 11.29 17.39 1.76
C THR A 68 11.67 15.95 1.45
N LEU A 69 10.81 15.22 0.73
CA LEU A 69 11.12 13.84 0.37
C LEU A 69 12.32 13.73 -0.56
N ASN A 70 12.44 14.66 -1.51
CA ASN A 70 13.64 14.72 -2.36
C ASN A 70 14.90 14.92 -1.52
N GLN A 71 14.86 15.84 -0.55
CA GLN A 71 16.00 16.10 0.33
C GLN A 71 16.37 14.83 1.11
N VAL A 72 15.39 14.18 1.74
CA VAL A 72 15.63 12.96 2.53
C VAL A 72 16.18 11.84 1.65
N PHE A 73 15.52 11.55 0.53
CA PHE A 73 15.88 10.39 -0.28
C PHE A 73 17.23 10.60 -0.99
N ARG A 74 17.53 11.82 -1.47
CA ARG A 74 18.81 12.10 -2.12
C ARG A 74 19.99 12.12 -1.14
N SER A 75 19.72 12.32 0.16
CA SER A 75 20.79 12.28 1.16
C SER A 75 21.24 10.84 1.48
N ILE A 76 20.50 9.83 1.05
CA ILE A 76 20.79 8.42 1.33
C ILE A 76 21.44 7.79 0.10
N ASN A 77 22.77 7.61 0.15
CA ASN A 77 23.57 7.17 -1.00
C ASN A 77 23.13 5.83 -1.60
N SER A 78 22.48 4.98 -0.80
CA SER A 78 22.01 3.67 -1.28
C SER A 78 20.73 3.76 -2.12
N ILE A 79 20.08 4.90 -2.20
CA ILE A 79 18.88 5.08 -3.03
C ILE A 79 19.31 5.44 -4.45
N LYS A 80 18.95 4.60 -5.41
CA LYS A 80 19.25 4.82 -6.83
C LYS A 80 18.23 5.73 -7.51
N ASN A 81 16.96 5.45 -7.25
CA ASN A 81 15.88 6.30 -7.76
C ASN A 81 14.62 6.06 -6.91
N PHE A 82 13.66 6.94 -7.06
CA PHE A 82 12.39 6.82 -6.34
C PHE A 82 11.29 7.54 -7.13
N GLU A 83 10.05 7.14 -6.85
CA GLU A 83 8.86 7.82 -7.37
C GLU A 83 7.89 8.02 -6.21
N THR A 84 7.14 9.12 -6.24
CA THR A 84 6.16 9.45 -5.22
C THR A 84 4.78 9.65 -5.82
N ASN A 85 3.75 9.33 -5.07
CA ASN A 85 2.36 9.55 -5.44
C ASN A 85 1.62 10.10 -4.23
N ILE A 86 1.08 11.30 -4.34
CA ILE A 86 0.24 11.89 -3.30
C ILE A 86 -1.15 11.31 -3.44
N MET A 87 -1.75 10.92 -2.31
CA MET A 87 -3.01 10.17 -2.28
C MET A 87 -3.93 10.70 -1.19
N VAL A 88 -5.22 10.54 -1.41
CA VAL A 88 -6.25 10.79 -0.40
C VAL A 88 -7.05 9.51 -0.17
N PRO A 89 -7.47 9.22 1.07
CA PRO A 89 -8.25 8.03 1.32
C PRO A 89 -9.66 8.16 0.72
N THR A 90 -10.21 7.03 0.30
CA THR A 90 -11.60 6.94 -0.12
C THR A 90 -12.45 6.53 1.09
N VAL A 91 -12.91 5.28 1.16
CA VAL A 91 -13.72 4.78 2.28
C VAL A 91 -12.87 4.22 3.42
N ARG A 92 -11.61 3.86 3.15
CA ARG A 92 -10.62 3.42 4.15
C ARG A 92 -9.26 3.97 3.78
N PRO A 93 -8.39 4.21 4.77
CA PRO A 93 -8.61 4.06 6.21
C PRO A 93 -9.48 5.20 6.76
N GLU A 94 -10.30 4.88 7.77
CA GLU A 94 -11.15 5.86 8.44
C GLU A 94 -10.33 6.77 9.38
N SER A 95 -9.19 6.26 9.82
CA SER A 95 -8.26 7.02 10.68
C SER A 95 -6.82 6.72 10.26
N PRO A 96 -5.89 7.65 10.52
CA PRO A 96 -4.51 7.50 10.07
C PRO A 96 -3.65 6.64 11.01
N ILE A 97 -4.20 5.53 11.50
CA ILE A 97 -3.48 4.60 12.37
C ILE A 97 -2.62 3.67 11.51
N PRO A 98 -1.29 3.64 11.71
CA PRO A 98 -0.42 2.76 10.94
C PRO A 98 -0.71 1.28 11.16
N PRO A 99 -0.56 0.43 10.13
CA PRO A 99 -0.62 -1.02 10.34
C PRO A 99 0.58 -1.49 11.14
N VAL A 100 0.36 -2.43 12.06
CA VAL A 100 1.42 -2.89 12.97
C VAL A 100 1.64 -4.41 12.93
N THR A 101 0.84 -5.13 12.15
CA THR A 101 0.88 -6.60 12.12
C THR A 101 1.58 -7.09 10.85
N GLN A 102 2.48 -8.04 11.00
CA GLN A 102 3.17 -8.67 9.88
C GLN A 102 2.20 -9.53 9.05
N GLY A 103 2.67 -9.94 7.88
CA GLY A 103 1.91 -10.75 6.95
C GLY A 103 2.33 -10.45 5.52
N ASN A 104 1.51 -10.93 4.60
CA ASN A 104 1.66 -10.61 3.18
C ASN A 104 0.80 -9.40 2.85
N UNK A 105 1.29 -8.09 2.57
CA UNK A 105 0.73 -6.97 2.35
C UNK A 105 0.72 -6.78 0.99
N ALA A 106 -0.38 -6.86 0.18
CA ALA A 106 -0.45 -6.67 -1.28
C ALA A 106 -0.81 -5.22 -1.62
N PHE A 107 -0.01 -4.63 -2.47
CA PHE A 107 -0.27 -3.31 -3.06
C PHE A 107 -0.87 -3.54 -4.45
N ARG A 108 -2.14 -3.20 -4.61
CA ARG A 108 -2.84 -3.38 -5.89
C ARG A 108 -3.26 -2.02 -6.44
N TRP A 109 -2.76 -1.72 -7.62
CA TRP A 109 -3.10 -0.51 -8.36
C TRP A 109 -4.23 -0.81 -9.35
N PHE A 110 -5.13 0.16 -9.51
CA PHE A 110 -6.18 0.11 -10.52
C PHE A 110 -6.21 1.45 -11.26
N GLU A 111 -6.64 1.39 -12.52
CA GLU A 111 -7.06 2.57 -13.28
C GLU A 111 -8.51 2.32 -13.70
N THR A 112 -9.41 3.19 -13.26
CA THR A 112 -10.85 3.05 -13.49
C THR A 112 -11.36 4.29 -14.21
N PRO A 113 -12.08 4.15 -15.35
CA PRO A 113 -12.72 5.30 -15.97
C PRO A 113 -13.61 6.02 -14.96
N LYS A 114 -13.62 7.34 -15.04
CA LYS A 114 -14.31 8.18 -14.06
C LYS A 114 -15.80 7.82 -13.92
N GLU A 115 -16.44 7.49 -15.03
CA GLU A 115 -17.88 7.15 -15.06
C GLU A 115 -18.22 5.87 -14.29
N TYR A 116 -17.23 4.99 -14.07
CA TYR A 116 -17.43 3.74 -13.33
C TYR A 116 -16.89 3.79 -11.91
N PHE A 117 -16.32 4.91 -11.49
CA PHE A 117 -15.58 4.95 -10.22
C PHE A 117 -16.50 4.73 -9.01
N ASP A 118 -17.70 5.32 -9.02
CA ASP A 118 -18.63 5.14 -7.90
C ASP A 118 -19.07 3.68 -7.77
N GLU A 119 -19.32 3.01 -8.90
CA GLU A 119 -19.65 1.59 -8.90
C GLU A 119 -18.46 0.74 -8.43
N PHE A 120 -17.24 1.09 -8.84
CA PHE A 120 -16.01 0.44 -8.38
C PHE A 120 -15.91 0.50 -6.85
N ILE A 121 -16.14 1.66 -6.25
CA ILE A 121 -16.13 1.83 -4.78
C ILE A 121 -17.23 0.99 -4.13
N HIS A 122 -18.44 1.03 -4.69
CA HIS A 122 -19.57 0.27 -4.16
C HIS A 122 -19.25 -1.23 -4.11
N LEU A 123 -18.73 -1.79 -5.19
CA LEU A 123 -18.37 -3.21 -5.26
C LEU A 123 -17.25 -3.56 -4.26
N CYS A 124 -16.31 -2.65 -4.02
CA CYS A 124 -15.29 -2.84 -2.98
C CYS A 124 -15.93 -2.98 -1.60
N VAL A 125 -16.76 -2.01 -1.25
CA VAL A 125 -17.39 -1.95 0.09
C VAL A 125 -18.28 -3.17 0.31
N GLU A 126 -19.02 -3.59 -0.72
CA GLU A 126 -19.90 -4.76 -0.63
C GLU A 126 -19.11 -6.05 -0.39
N ALA A 127 -17.97 -6.22 -1.06
CA ALA A 127 -17.20 -7.46 -0.99
C ALA A 127 -16.34 -7.58 0.27
N TRP A 128 -15.89 -6.46 0.85
CA TRP A 128 -14.84 -6.48 1.87
C TRP A 128 -15.20 -7.21 3.17
N PRO A 129 -16.40 -7.04 3.77
CA PRO A 129 -16.67 -7.70 5.05
C PRO A 129 -16.54 -9.22 4.97
N ASN A 130 -17.15 -9.82 3.95
CA ASN A 130 -17.06 -11.27 3.76
C ASN A 130 -15.68 -11.70 3.28
N PHE A 131 -15.00 -10.86 2.50
CA PHE A 131 -13.62 -11.14 2.11
C PHE A 131 -12.71 -11.19 3.35
N GLU A 132 -12.82 -10.22 4.24
CA GLU A 132 -12.00 -10.16 5.45
C GLU A 132 -12.29 -11.34 6.36
N LYS A 133 -13.57 -11.63 6.58
CA LYS A 133 -14.03 -12.74 7.43
C LYS A 133 -13.55 -14.10 6.92
N ASN A 134 -13.75 -14.35 5.62
CA ASN A 134 -13.51 -15.69 5.06
C ASN A 134 -12.03 -16.00 4.82
N TYR A 135 -11.20 -14.98 4.67
CA TYR A 135 -9.79 -15.17 4.31
C TYR A 135 -8.82 -14.63 5.36
N ASP A 136 -9.32 -14.36 6.58
CA ASP A 136 -8.50 -13.82 7.68
C ASP A 136 -7.63 -12.66 7.17
N SER A 137 -8.23 -11.79 6.39
CA SER A 137 -7.53 -10.71 5.69
C SER A 137 -8.01 -9.36 6.21
N GLU A 138 -7.26 -8.32 5.88
CA GLU A 138 -7.57 -6.97 6.34
C GLU A 138 -7.44 -6.01 5.16
N ILE A 139 -8.44 -5.17 4.94
CA ILE A 139 -8.36 -4.07 3.98
C ILE A 139 -7.85 -2.85 4.74
N ILE A 140 -6.57 -2.55 4.57
CA ILE A 140 -5.91 -1.43 5.28
C ILE A 140 -6.38 -0.10 4.69
N GLY A 141 -6.43 0.01 3.36
CA GLY A 141 -6.87 1.26 2.76
C GLY A 141 -7.04 1.18 1.25
N LEU A 142 -7.81 2.14 0.72
CA LEU A 142 -8.00 2.39 -0.71
C LEU A 142 -7.89 3.89 -0.89
N TRP A 143 -6.89 4.29 -1.66
CA TRP A 143 -6.61 5.72 -1.86
C TRP A 143 -6.70 6.10 -3.33
N UNK A 144 -7.07 7.33 -3.76
CA UNK A 144 -7.07 7.91 -4.98
C UNK A 144 -5.85 8.62 -5.12
N UNK A 145 -5.04 8.45 -6.04
CA UNK A 145 -4.00 9.14 -6.38
C UNK A 145 -4.48 10.43 -6.77
N CYS A 146 -3.73 11.47 -6.44
CA CYS A 146 -4.04 12.86 -6.87
C CYS A 146 -3.68 13.12 -8.33
N UNK A 147 -2.89 12.39 -8.84
CA UNK A 147 -2.51 12.53 -10.08
C UNK A 147 -3.46 11.88 -10.90
N LYS A 148 -3.90 12.52 -11.85
CA LYS A 148 -4.82 11.99 -12.84
C LYS A 148 -4.07 11.38 -14.03
N VAL A 149 -4.54 10.24 -14.48
CA VAL A 149 -3.96 9.55 -15.64
C VAL A 149 -5.05 9.46 -16.71
N ASN A 150 -4.98 10.38 -17.62
CA ASN A 150 -5.94 10.48 -18.77
C ASN A 150 -7.40 10.50 -18.28
N UNK A 151 -7.91 10.45 -17.72
CA UNK A 151 -9.21 10.51 -17.31
C UNK A 151 -9.61 9.55 -16.33
N ASN A 152 -8.74 8.71 -16.35
CA ASN A 152 -8.97 7.62 -15.43
C ASN A 152 -8.61 8.03 -14.01
N ILE A 153 -9.28 7.41 -13.06
CA ILE A 153 -8.96 7.56 -11.65
C ILE A 153 -8.03 6.40 -11.27
N LYS A 154 -6.83 6.76 -10.82
CA LYS A 154 -5.84 5.76 -10.37
C LYS A 154 -5.99 5.56 -8.86
N THR A 155 -6.12 4.32 -8.43
CA THR A 155 -6.26 3.99 -7.01
C THR A 155 -5.24 2.94 -6.58
N LEU A 156 -4.92 2.99 -5.28
CA LEU A 156 -4.08 1.99 -4.61
C LEU A 156 -4.87 1.34 -3.50
N LEU A 157 -4.99 0.03 -3.56
CA LEU A 157 -5.60 -0.80 -2.52
C LEU A 157 -4.47 -1.52 -1.77
N LEU A 158 -4.44 -1.39 -0.46
CA LEU A 158 -3.50 -2.12 0.39
C LEU A 158 -4.27 -3.11 1.25
N THR A 159 -3.94 -4.40 1.08
CA THR A 159 -4.54 -5.48 1.85
C THR A 159 -3.46 -6.27 2.58
N ARG A 160 -3.80 -6.79 3.74
CA ARG A 160 -2.94 -7.70 4.50
C ARG A 160 -3.59 -9.09 4.56
N ARG A 161 -2.76 -10.11 4.42
CA ARG A 161 -3.13 -11.52 4.64
C ARG A 161 -2.11 -12.16 5.57
N PRO A 162 -2.47 -13.17 6.38
CA PRO A 162 -1.49 -13.84 7.26
C PRO A 162 -0.31 -14.45 6.52
N UNK A 163 -0.63 -14.97 5.36
CA UNK A 163 0.36 -15.59 4.64
C UNK A 163 0.12 -15.40 3.23
N LEU A 164 1.14 -15.71 2.40
CA LEU A 164 0.99 -15.64 0.95
C LEU A 164 0.04 -16.75 0.43
N ALA A 165 0.08 -17.90 1.03
CA ALA A 165 -0.83 -19.00 0.67
C ALA A 165 -2.31 -18.57 0.76
N MET A 166 -2.64 -17.67 1.67
CA MET A 166 -4.01 -17.16 1.78
C MET A 166 -4.42 -16.34 0.55
N TRP A 167 -3.47 -15.72 -0.13
CA TRP A 167 -3.77 -15.05 -1.40
C TRP A 167 -4.28 -16.04 -2.43
N GLU A 168 -3.56 -17.15 -2.60
CA GLU A 168 -3.97 -18.21 -3.55
C GLU A 168 -5.31 -18.81 -3.13
N ARG A 169 -5.45 -19.12 -1.83
CA ARG A 169 -6.71 -19.65 -1.27
C ARG A 169 -7.91 -18.73 -1.60
N SER A 170 -7.71 -17.41 -1.55
CA SER A 170 -8.80 -16.47 -1.83
C SER A 170 -9.24 -16.43 -3.31
N LYS A 171 -8.54 -17.16 -4.19
CA LYS A 171 -8.93 -17.28 -5.60
C LYS A 171 -9.83 -18.48 -5.84
N ILE A 172 -9.95 -19.39 -4.88
CA ILE A 172 -10.65 -20.66 -5.02
C ILE A 172 -11.82 -20.66 -4.04
N PRO A 173 -13.02 -20.19 -4.45
CA PRO A 173 -14.15 -20.14 -3.53
C PRO A 173 -14.68 -21.56 -3.23
N LEU A 174 -14.88 -21.86 -1.95
CA LEU A 174 -15.37 -23.16 -1.49
C LEU A 174 -16.82 -23.09 -0.99
N THR A 175 -17.29 -21.91 -0.58
CA THR A 175 -18.64 -21.70 -0.09
C THR A 175 -19.40 -20.75 -1.01
N ASP A 176 -20.72 -20.72 -0.86
CA ASP A 176 -21.54 -19.80 -1.66
C ASP A 176 -21.24 -18.34 -1.28
N GLU A 177 -20.98 -18.06 -0.01
CA GLU A 177 -20.56 -16.72 0.43
C GLU A 177 -19.25 -16.29 -0.26
N GLU A 178 -18.29 -17.21 -0.37
CA GLU A 178 -17.04 -16.93 -1.06
C GLU A 178 -17.25 -16.72 -2.58
N LYS A 179 -18.16 -17.49 -3.17
CA LYS A 179 -18.51 -17.30 -4.59
C LYS A 179 -19.09 -15.91 -4.83
N GLU A 180 -19.94 -15.45 -3.92
CA GLU A 180 -20.52 -14.11 -3.99
C GLU A 180 -19.43 -13.02 -3.89
N VAL A 181 -18.51 -13.16 -2.97
CA VAL A 181 -17.35 -12.27 -2.87
C VAL A 181 -16.58 -12.24 -4.18
N ARG A 182 -16.32 -13.43 -4.76
CA ARG A 182 -15.64 -13.50 -6.05
C ARG A 182 -16.42 -12.79 -7.17
N UNK A 183 -17.76 -12.75 -7.10
CA UNK A 183 -18.52 -12.17 -8.00
C UNK A 183 -18.44 -10.73 -8.00
N UNK A 184 -18.33 -10.11 -6.86
CA UNK A 184 -18.21 -8.85 -6.57
C UNK A 184 -16.99 -8.33 -7.00
N LEU A 185 -15.83 -9.11 -6.69
CA LEU A 185 -14.48 -8.69 -7.07
C LEU A 185 -14.21 -8.81 -8.57
N SER A 186 -14.84 -9.75 -9.22
CA SER A 186 -14.72 -9.89 -10.67
C SER A 186 -15.40 -8.72 -11.40
N LYS A 187 -16.60 -8.38 -10.99
CA LYS A 187 -17.31 -7.21 -11.57
C LYS A 187 -16.48 -5.94 -11.39
N ARG A 188 -15.92 -5.76 -10.20
CA ARG A 188 -15.03 -4.62 -9.96
C ARG A 188 -13.85 -4.60 -10.93
N TYR A 189 -13.26 -5.76 -11.20
CA TYR A 189 -12.15 -5.90 -12.13
C TYR A 189 -12.57 -5.48 -13.55
N ASP A 190 -13.79 -5.88 -13.95
CA ASP A 190 -14.30 -5.57 -15.28
C ASP A 190 -14.50 -4.06 -15.53
N LEU A 191 -14.62 -3.28 -14.46
CA LEU A 191 -14.73 -1.81 -14.55
C LEU A 191 -13.37 -1.13 -14.77
N CYS A 192 -12.27 -1.86 -14.63
CA CYS A 192 -10.93 -1.26 -14.68
C CYS A 192 -10.30 -1.41 -16.05
N SER A 193 -9.69 -0.34 -16.54
CA SER A 193 -8.89 -0.38 -17.76
C SER A 193 -7.52 -1.01 -17.52
N TRP A 194 -7.04 -1.02 -16.29
CA TRP A 194 -5.73 -1.57 -15.94
C TRP A 194 -5.65 -1.91 -14.46
N THR A 195 -4.91 -2.95 -14.13
CA THR A 195 -4.57 -3.28 -12.76
C THR A 195 -3.22 -3.98 -12.67
N ASN A 196 -2.53 -3.77 -11.57
CA ASN A 196 -1.25 -4.41 -11.28
C ASN A 196 -1.18 -4.68 -9.77
N VAL A 197 -0.50 -5.75 -9.37
CA VAL A 197 -0.34 -6.09 -7.96
C VAL A 197 1.06 -6.64 -7.70
N TYR A 198 1.62 -6.26 -6.56
CA TYR A 198 2.84 -6.84 -6.04
C TYR A 198 2.68 -7.07 -4.54
N THR A 199 3.45 -8.00 -3.99
CA THR A 199 3.37 -8.31 -2.57
C THR A 199 4.62 -7.89 -1.84
N THR A 200 4.43 -7.59 -0.58
CA THR A 200 5.46 -7.01 0.29
C THR A 200 5.32 -7.55 1.70
N THR A 201 6.30 -7.22 2.51
CA THR A 201 6.29 -7.51 3.95
C THR A 201 6.51 -6.21 4.72
N LEU A 202 5.80 -6.05 5.83
CA LEU A 202 5.84 -4.82 6.63
C LEU A 202 7.05 -4.83 7.56
N LEU A 203 8.00 -3.93 7.31
CA LEU A 203 9.23 -3.82 8.13
C LEU A 203 8.98 -3.09 9.45
N THR A 204 7.95 -2.24 9.51
CA THR A 204 7.61 -1.45 10.69
C THR A 204 6.57 -2.14 11.58
N ALA A 205 6.39 -3.44 11.43
CA ALA A 205 5.47 -4.21 12.27
C ALA A 205 5.96 -4.29 13.71
N ASN A 206 5.02 -4.40 14.64
CA ASN A 206 5.32 -4.60 16.06
C ASN A 206 5.56 -6.08 16.40
N ASP A 207 4.96 -6.99 15.64
CA ASP A 207 5.10 -8.42 15.85
C ASP A 207 6.26 -8.95 14.98
N VAL A 208 7.45 -9.01 15.56
CA VAL A 208 8.66 -9.44 14.85
C VAL A 208 8.95 -10.93 15.03
N SER A 209 7.95 -11.71 15.41
CA SER A 209 8.11 -13.13 15.69
C SER A 209 8.50 -13.96 14.47
N ASP A 210 8.26 -13.46 13.26
CA ASP A 210 8.53 -14.17 12.02
C ASP A 210 9.56 -13.42 11.17
N THR A 211 10.67 -13.07 11.79
CA THR A 211 11.72 -12.30 11.11
C THR A 211 12.46 -13.11 10.03
N ILE A 212 12.51 -14.43 10.18
CA ILE A 212 13.23 -15.30 9.24
C ILE A 212 12.63 -15.20 7.83
N ARG A 213 11.31 -15.09 7.74
CA ARG A 213 10.60 -14.97 6.46
C ARG A 213 11.07 -13.78 5.64
N TRP A 214 11.61 -12.79 6.30
CA TRP A 214 11.91 -11.50 5.68
C TRP A 214 13.40 -11.24 5.49
N SER A 215 14.26 -12.15 5.90
CA SER A 215 15.71 -11.99 5.78
C SER A 215 16.22 -12.28 4.36
#